data_25ae674e0e7d40fa129bb5067e4bb5a7
#
_entry.id   25ae674e0e7d40fa129bb5067e4bb5a7
#
_cell.length_a   1.000
_cell.length_b   1.000
_cell.length_c   1.000
_cell.angle_alpha   90.00
_cell.angle_beta   90.00
_cell.angle_gamma   90.00
#
_symmetry.space_group_name_H-M   'P 1'
#
loop_
_entity.id
_entity.type
_entity.pdbx_description
1 polymer ?
#
loop_
_entity_poly.entity_id
_entity_poly.type
_entity_poly.pdbx_seq_one_letter_code
_entity_poly.pdbx_strand_id
1 'polypeptide(L)'
;MLPASTVLMMAIGVTTPANASQELLDKLTKAPDEPTAQGIEEELWDAWMVSGSPTIDILMKRGMDAMEHDNAPLSRDMFDRAIMIRPDYAEAWHRRALLFFNQGKYEEAIADLQATLEREPRHFGAWIGLGMIFESIDRPKAALLAYRKALKIHPFSAQARAGEKRLIPKVEGRAL
;
A
#
# COMPACT_ATOMS: atom_id res chain seq x y z
N MET A 1 53.34 -20.31 21.37
CA MET A 1 51.89 -20.33 21.54
C MET A 1 51.40 -18.87 21.49
N LEU A 2 50.85 -18.46 20.37
CA LEU A 2 50.24 -17.13 20.18
C LEU A 2 48.73 -17.27 20.30
N PRO A 3 48.02 -16.37 21.00
CA PRO A 3 46.59 -16.44 21.10
C PRO A 3 45.90 -15.98 19.82
N ALA A 4 44.93 -16.75 19.35
CA ALA A 4 44.08 -16.41 18.23
C ALA A 4 43.19 -15.21 18.59
N SER A 5 43.43 -14.07 17.95
CA SER A 5 42.55 -12.89 18.03
C SER A 5 41.26 -13.17 17.27
N THR A 6 40.19 -13.36 18.00
CA THR A 6 38.84 -13.45 17.43
C THR A 6 38.42 -12.04 16.96
N VAL A 7 38.46 -11.81 15.66
CA VAL A 7 37.89 -10.60 15.05
C VAL A 7 36.38 -10.74 15.07
N LEU A 8 35.72 -10.02 15.98
CA LEU A 8 34.27 -9.85 16.01
C LEU A 8 33.87 -8.93 14.85
N MET A 9 33.45 -9.53 13.73
CA MET A 9 32.85 -8.78 12.62
C MET A 9 31.47 -8.29 13.07
N MET A 10 31.39 -7.01 13.49
CA MET A 10 30.09 -6.33 13.60
C MET A 10 29.52 -6.20 12.19
N ALA A 11 28.51 -7.02 11.88
CA ALA A 11 27.68 -6.85 10.70
C ALA A 11 26.93 -5.50 10.86
N ILE A 12 27.39 -4.47 10.15
CA ILE A 12 26.60 -3.25 9.97
C ILE A 12 25.40 -3.70 9.12
N GLY A 13 24.24 -3.86 9.77
CA GLY A 13 23.00 -4.21 9.11
C GLY A 13 22.64 -3.12 8.11
N VAL A 14 22.93 -3.33 6.84
CA VAL A 14 22.37 -2.53 5.76
C VAL A 14 20.88 -2.86 5.71
N THR A 15 20.07 -1.96 6.23
CA THR A 15 18.61 -2.07 6.13
C THR A 15 18.23 -2.01 4.65
N THR A 16 17.72 -3.11 4.12
CA THR A 16 17.15 -3.10 2.76
C THR A 16 15.86 -2.29 2.76
N PRO A 17 15.45 -1.68 1.64
CA PRO A 17 14.16 -0.95 1.55
C PRO A 17 12.97 -1.77 2.07
N ALA A 18 12.95 -3.06 1.81
CA ALA A 18 11.92 -3.97 2.31
C ALA A 18 11.89 -4.05 3.85
N ASN A 19 13.05 -4.11 4.52
CA ASN A 19 13.12 -4.13 5.97
C ASN A 19 12.68 -2.80 6.58
N ALA A 20 13.03 -1.66 5.96
CA ALA A 20 12.60 -0.35 6.40
C ALA A 20 11.06 -0.21 6.40
N SER A 21 10.40 -0.67 5.33
CA SER A 21 8.93 -0.65 5.25
C SER A 21 8.27 -1.51 6.33
N GLN A 22 8.84 -2.69 6.65
CA GLN A 22 8.28 -3.55 7.70
C GLN A 22 8.41 -2.92 9.09
N GLU A 23 9.53 -2.25 9.39
CA GLU A 23 9.71 -1.52 10.65
C GLU A 23 8.71 -0.35 10.76
N LEU A 24 8.48 0.39 9.68
CA LEU A 24 7.50 1.48 9.64
C LEU A 24 6.07 0.95 9.83
N LEU A 25 5.71 -0.17 9.22
CA LEU A 25 4.42 -0.83 9.43
C LEU A 25 4.20 -1.27 10.88
N ASP A 26 5.24 -1.76 11.54
CA ASP A 26 5.19 -2.12 12.95
C ASP A 26 5.00 -0.90 13.86
N LYS A 27 5.68 0.21 13.54
CA LYS A 27 5.49 1.49 14.24
C LYS A 27 4.09 2.06 14.00
N LEU A 28 3.60 2.02 12.74
CA LEU A 28 2.28 2.51 12.37
C LEU A 28 1.16 1.79 13.13
N THR A 29 1.25 0.46 13.23
CA THR A 29 0.28 -0.36 13.97
C THR A 29 0.25 -0.03 15.47
N LYS A 30 1.35 0.45 16.03
CA LYS A 30 1.53 0.77 17.45
C LYS A 30 1.55 2.28 17.73
N ALA A 31 1.25 3.12 16.74
CA ALA A 31 1.26 4.56 16.90
C ALA A 31 0.36 4.97 18.08
N PRO A 32 0.82 5.86 18.98
CA PRO A 32 0.05 6.22 20.17
C PRO A 32 -1.08 7.20 19.87
N ASP A 33 -0.97 7.96 18.79
CA ASP A 33 -1.90 9.04 18.40
C ASP A 33 -1.88 9.26 16.88
N GLU A 34 -2.85 10.06 16.42
CA GLU A 34 -3.04 10.34 15.00
C GLU A 34 -1.90 11.16 14.38
N PRO A 35 -1.34 12.23 15.02
CA PRO A 35 -0.20 12.93 14.45
C PRO A 35 1.05 12.05 14.26
N THR A 36 1.35 11.20 15.23
CA THR A 36 2.46 10.23 15.10
C THR A 36 2.21 9.24 13.98
N ALA A 37 0.97 8.73 13.86
CA ALA A 37 0.60 7.81 12.79
C ALA A 37 0.73 8.46 11.42
N GLN A 38 0.33 9.72 11.27
CA GLN A 38 0.43 10.48 10.03
C GLN A 38 1.89 10.64 9.58
N GLY A 39 2.79 11.00 10.49
CA GLY A 39 4.23 11.11 10.14
C GLY A 39 4.81 9.77 9.69
N ILE A 40 4.45 8.66 10.36
CA ILE A 40 4.89 7.33 9.95
C ILE A 40 4.27 6.92 8.61
N GLU A 41 3.01 7.28 8.35
CA GLU A 41 2.34 7.02 7.07
C GLU A 41 3.07 7.69 5.91
N GLU A 42 3.46 8.96 6.05
CA GLU A 42 4.23 9.71 5.05
C GLU A 42 5.57 9.03 4.75
N GLU A 43 6.34 8.69 5.80
CA GLU A 43 7.60 7.95 5.66
C GLU A 43 7.41 6.59 4.95
N LEU A 44 6.30 5.90 5.23
CA LEU A 44 6.00 4.61 4.64
C LEU A 44 5.64 4.72 3.16
N TRP A 45 4.87 5.73 2.77
CA TRP A 45 4.60 6.00 1.35
C TRP A 45 5.88 6.29 0.58
N ASP A 46 6.78 7.11 1.14
CA ASP A 46 8.09 7.39 0.54
C ASP A 46 8.93 6.12 0.41
N ALA A 47 8.96 5.28 1.45
CA ALA A 47 9.68 4.02 1.43
C ALA A 47 9.14 3.04 0.37
N TRP A 48 7.84 2.97 0.18
CA TRP A 48 7.22 2.14 -0.86
C TRP A 48 7.49 2.65 -2.27
N MET A 49 7.71 3.95 -2.44
CA MET A 49 8.07 4.53 -3.75
C MET A 49 9.51 4.24 -4.18
N VAL A 50 10.37 3.78 -3.29
CA VAL A 50 11.75 3.39 -3.61
C VAL A 50 11.80 1.93 -4.06
N SER A 51 11.81 1.70 -5.36
CA SER A 51 11.88 0.33 -5.90
C SER A 51 13.27 -0.33 -5.74
N GLY A 52 14.31 0.46 -5.51
CA GLY A 52 15.72 0.00 -5.57
C GLY A 52 16.27 -0.10 -6.99
N SER A 53 15.53 0.37 -7.99
CA SER A 53 15.94 0.45 -9.40
C SER A 53 15.63 1.83 -9.96
N PRO A 54 16.64 2.64 -10.32
CA PRO A 54 16.42 3.96 -10.90
C PRO A 54 15.51 3.94 -12.14
N THR A 55 15.57 2.88 -12.94
CA THR A 55 14.72 2.73 -14.12
C THR A 55 13.25 2.60 -13.73
N ILE A 56 12.95 1.79 -12.71
CA ILE A 56 11.58 1.60 -12.22
C ILE A 56 11.09 2.88 -11.55
N ASP A 57 11.91 3.54 -10.74
CA ASP A 57 11.55 4.79 -10.07
C ASP A 57 11.18 5.88 -11.09
N ILE A 58 11.90 5.96 -12.22
CA ILE A 58 11.56 6.88 -13.32
C ILE A 58 10.22 6.49 -13.98
N LEU A 59 9.98 5.20 -14.22
CA LEU A 59 8.70 4.74 -14.79
C LEU A 59 7.53 5.04 -13.86
N MET A 60 7.69 4.77 -12.57
CA MET A 60 6.67 5.06 -11.54
C MET A 60 6.35 6.56 -11.49
N LYS A 61 7.39 7.40 -11.42
CA LYS A 61 7.21 8.85 -11.43
C LYS A 61 6.46 9.32 -12.68
N ARG A 62 6.89 8.89 -13.88
CA ARG A 62 6.21 9.25 -15.14
C ARG A 62 4.76 8.76 -15.19
N GLY A 63 4.50 7.57 -14.66
CA GLY A 63 3.15 7.02 -14.58
C GLY A 63 2.24 7.86 -13.69
N MET A 64 2.73 8.31 -12.54
CA MET A 64 2.00 9.20 -11.64
C MET A 64 1.81 10.59 -12.24
N ASP A 65 2.87 11.20 -12.78
CA ASP A 65 2.78 12.50 -13.46
C ASP A 65 1.73 12.45 -14.61
N ALA A 66 1.70 11.36 -15.37
CA ALA A 66 0.73 11.16 -16.43
C ALA A 66 -0.72 11.02 -15.90
N MET A 67 -0.88 10.37 -14.75
CA MET A 67 -2.19 10.22 -14.09
C MET A 67 -2.70 11.56 -13.58
N GLU A 68 -1.84 12.41 -13.00
CA GLU A 68 -2.19 13.76 -12.55
C GLU A 68 -2.61 14.69 -13.69
N HIS A 69 -2.10 14.44 -14.91
CA HIS A 69 -2.44 15.19 -16.11
C HIS A 69 -3.51 14.49 -16.99
N ASP A 70 -4.30 13.60 -16.42
CA ASP A 70 -5.36 12.86 -17.09
C ASP A 70 -4.91 12.07 -18.35
N ASN A 71 -3.61 11.76 -18.46
CA ASN A 71 -3.06 10.95 -19.55
C ASN A 71 -3.04 9.46 -19.14
N ALA A 72 -4.23 8.89 -19.03
CA ALA A 72 -4.40 7.50 -18.61
C ALA A 72 -3.68 6.46 -19.51
N PRO A 73 -3.61 6.59 -20.85
CA PRO A 73 -2.85 5.67 -21.69
C PRO A 73 -1.35 5.65 -21.34
N LEU A 74 -0.73 6.82 -21.18
CA LEU A 74 0.68 6.92 -20.80
C LEU A 74 0.92 6.40 -19.38
N SER A 75 0.06 6.77 -18.43
CA SER A 75 0.13 6.28 -17.06
C SER A 75 0.13 4.75 -17.01
N ARG A 76 -0.80 4.13 -17.74
CA ARG A 76 -0.89 2.67 -17.85
C ARG A 76 0.38 2.05 -18.44
N ASP A 77 0.88 2.57 -19.57
CA ASP A 77 2.09 2.05 -20.21
C ASP A 77 3.29 2.08 -19.25
N MET A 78 3.44 3.15 -18.47
CA MET A 78 4.53 3.29 -17.51
C MET A 78 4.42 2.25 -16.37
N PHE A 79 3.23 2.05 -15.79
CA PHE A 79 3.04 1.04 -14.75
C PHE A 79 3.14 -0.39 -15.29
N ASP A 80 2.63 -0.66 -16.49
CA ASP A 80 2.75 -1.97 -17.16
C ASP A 80 4.23 -2.34 -17.36
N ARG A 81 5.07 -1.39 -17.77
CA ARG A 81 6.53 -1.59 -17.90
C ARG A 81 7.21 -1.81 -16.57
N ALA A 82 6.85 -1.06 -15.53
CA ALA A 82 7.39 -1.24 -14.19
C ALA A 82 7.09 -2.66 -13.66
N ILE A 83 5.85 -3.13 -13.81
CA ILE A 83 5.40 -4.46 -13.45
C ILE A 83 6.12 -5.54 -14.27
N MET A 84 6.30 -5.33 -15.57
CA MET A 84 7.01 -6.29 -16.46
C MET A 84 8.48 -6.45 -16.05
N ILE A 85 9.16 -5.36 -15.67
CA ILE A 85 10.56 -5.39 -15.26
C ILE A 85 10.70 -5.99 -13.85
N ARG A 86 9.78 -5.64 -12.95
CA ARG A 86 9.82 -6.05 -11.56
C ARG A 86 8.44 -6.46 -11.04
N PRO A 87 8.01 -7.67 -11.35
CA PRO A 87 6.66 -8.14 -11.00
C PRO A 87 6.43 -8.32 -9.49
N ASP A 88 7.47 -8.35 -8.68
CA ASP A 88 7.43 -8.41 -7.21
C ASP A 88 7.32 -7.04 -6.53
N TYR A 89 7.37 -5.93 -7.28
CA TYR A 89 7.24 -4.59 -6.74
C TYR A 89 5.76 -4.22 -6.53
N ALA A 90 5.29 -4.32 -5.29
CA ALA A 90 3.88 -4.16 -4.92
C ALA A 90 3.29 -2.81 -5.33
N GLU A 91 4.06 -1.71 -5.17
CA GLU A 91 3.57 -0.36 -5.42
C GLU A 91 3.22 -0.11 -6.90
N ALA A 92 3.87 -0.79 -7.84
CA ALA A 92 3.51 -0.65 -9.25
C ALA A 92 2.10 -1.21 -9.54
N TRP A 93 1.74 -2.34 -8.94
CA TRP A 93 0.39 -2.90 -9.00
C TRP A 93 -0.62 -1.98 -8.32
N HIS A 94 -0.29 -1.45 -7.14
CA HIS A 94 -1.14 -0.53 -6.40
C HIS A 94 -1.45 0.74 -7.21
N ARG A 95 -0.45 1.37 -7.84
CA ARG A 95 -0.65 2.57 -8.65
C ARG A 95 -1.46 2.30 -9.90
N ARG A 96 -1.28 1.15 -10.54
CA ARG A 96 -2.11 0.77 -11.69
C ARG A 96 -3.56 0.46 -11.26
N ALA A 97 -3.76 -0.14 -10.10
CA ALA A 97 -5.09 -0.32 -9.53
C ALA A 97 -5.83 1.01 -9.32
N LEU A 98 -5.12 2.02 -8.79
CA LEU A 98 -5.69 3.36 -8.62
C LEU A 98 -6.09 3.99 -9.95
N LEU A 99 -5.25 3.83 -10.99
CA LEU A 99 -5.60 4.27 -12.34
C LEU A 99 -6.87 3.58 -12.86
N PHE A 100 -6.99 2.26 -12.70
CA PHE A 100 -8.18 1.52 -13.11
C PHE A 100 -9.41 1.91 -12.30
N PHE A 101 -9.27 2.14 -11.00
CA PHE A 101 -10.34 2.64 -10.15
C PHE A 101 -10.89 3.98 -10.65
N ASN A 102 -10.02 4.93 -10.97
CA ASN A 102 -10.41 6.25 -11.51
C ASN A 102 -11.13 6.15 -12.85
N GLN A 103 -10.89 5.08 -13.62
CA GLN A 103 -11.58 4.78 -14.89
C GLN A 103 -12.89 3.99 -14.69
N GLY A 104 -13.27 3.63 -13.47
CA GLY A 104 -14.41 2.75 -13.20
C GLY A 104 -14.19 1.29 -13.59
N LYS A 105 -12.96 0.90 -13.90
CA LYS A 105 -12.56 -0.47 -14.25
C LYS A 105 -12.31 -1.28 -12.98
N TYR A 106 -13.40 -1.59 -12.28
CA TYR A 106 -13.31 -2.16 -10.93
C TYR A 106 -12.76 -3.58 -10.91
N GLU A 107 -13.01 -4.39 -11.94
CA GLU A 107 -12.49 -5.77 -12.00
C GLU A 107 -10.97 -5.77 -12.12
N GLU A 108 -10.42 -4.96 -13.02
CA GLU A 108 -8.97 -4.79 -13.20
C GLU A 108 -8.32 -4.18 -11.95
N ALA A 109 -8.98 -3.21 -11.32
CA ALA A 109 -8.50 -2.61 -10.08
C ALA A 109 -8.45 -3.63 -8.94
N ILE A 110 -9.46 -4.48 -8.78
CA ILE A 110 -9.47 -5.56 -7.78
C ILE A 110 -8.33 -6.53 -8.03
N ALA A 111 -8.12 -6.96 -9.28
CA ALA A 111 -7.04 -7.88 -9.63
C ALA A 111 -5.66 -7.31 -9.24
N ASP A 112 -5.42 -6.04 -9.53
CA ASP A 112 -4.16 -5.37 -9.20
C ASP A 112 -4.00 -5.14 -7.68
N LEU A 113 -5.08 -4.83 -6.95
CA LEU A 113 -5.03 -4.73 -5.49
C LEU A 113 -4.77 -6.09 -4.83
N GLN A 114 -5.31 -7.17 -5.38
CA GLN A 114 -4.99 -8.53 -4.93
C GLN A 114 -3.51 -8.84 -5.19
N ALA A 115 -2.99 -8.53 -6.38
CA ALA A 115 -1.59 -8.69 -6.71
C ALA A 115 -0.67 -7.84 -5.78
N THR A 116 -1.11 -6.64 -5.37
CA THR A 116 -0.44 -5.82 -4.36
C THR A 116 -0.37 -6.56 -3.03
N LEU A 117 -1.50 -7.10 -2.56
CA LEU A 117 -1.60 -7.77 -1.26
C LEU A 117 -0.90 -9.14 -1.21
N GLU A 118 -0.72 -9.81 -2.34
CA GLU A 118 0.12 -11.02 -2.44
C GLU A 118 1.59 -10.71 -2.18
N ARG A 119 2.06 -9.50 -2.54
CA ARG A 119 3.44 -9.04 -2.41
C ARG A 119 3.70 -8.32 -1.09
N GLU A 120 2.75 -7.52 -0.65
CA GLU A 120 2.76 -6.80 0.62
C GLU A 120 1.38 -6.95 1.31
N PRO A 121 1.20 -8.00 2.13
CA PRO A 121 -0.08 -8.27 2.82
C PRO A 121 -0.50 -7.15 3.78
N ARG A 122 0.46 -6.32 4.21
CA ARG A 122 0.24 -5.19 5.12
C ARG A 122 0.09 -3.86 4.36
N HIS A 123 -0.18 -3.88 3.07
CA HIS A 123 -0.42 -2.67 2.29
C HIS A 123 -1.81 -2.10 2.61
N PHE A 124 -1.90 -1.24 3.61
CA PHE A 124 -3.19 -0.69 4.08
C PHE A 124 -3.93 0.08 2.98
N GLY A 125 -3.21 0.80 2.09
CA GLY A 125 -3.81 1.49 0.94
C GLY A 125 -4.52 0.53 -0.01
N ALA A 126 -3.98 -0.66 -0.24
CA ALA A 126 -4.65 -1.67 -1.06
C ALA A 126 -5.94 -2.21 -0.40
N TRP A 127 -5.94 -2.41 0.91
CA TRP A 127 -7.15 -2.76 1.65
C TRP A 127 -8.20 -1.66 1.59
N ILE A 128 -7.80 -0.38 1.70
CA ILE A 128 -8.71 0.76 1.55
C ILE A 128 -9.28 0.81 0.14
N GLY A 129 -8.45 0.63 -0.89
CA GLY A 129 -8.89 0.58 -2.29
C GLY A 129 -9.93 -0.51 -2.54
N LEU A 130 -9.71 -1.73 -2.02
CA LEU A 130 -10.72 -2.80 -2.08
C LEU A 130 -12.01 -2.40 -1.38
N GLY A 131 -11.92 -1.75 -0.20
CA GLY A 131 -13.09 -1.23 0.52
C GLY A 131 -13.91 -0.27 -0.32
N MET A 132 -13.25 0.70 -0.96
CA MET A 132 -13.89 1.69 -1.83
C MET A 132 -14.57 1.05 -3.04
N ILE A 133 -13.89 0.11 -3.71
CA ILE A 133 -14.45 -0.60 -4.85
C ILE A 133 -15.67 -1.42 -4.44
N PHE A 134 -15.59 -2.18 -3.33
CA PHE A 134 -16.71 -2.97 -2.85
C PHE A 134 -17.90 -2.12 -2.43
N GLU A 135 -17.69 -0.90 -1.89
CA GLU A 135 -18.80 0.05 -1.70
C GLU A 135 -19.41 0.47 -3.04
N SER A 136 -18.59 0.78 -4.06
CA SER A 136 -19.05 1.24 -5.38
C SER A 136 -19.87 0.19 -6.13
N ILE A 137 -19.61 -1.09 -5.90
CA ILE A 137 -20.33 -2.21 -6.53
C ILE A 137 -21.39 -2.84 -5.59
N ASP A 138 -21.81 -2.12 -4.56
CA ASP A 138 -22.83 -2.54 -3.57
C ASP A 138 -22.53 -3.86 -2.89
N ARG A 139 -21.30 -4.03 -2.42
CA ARG A 139 -20.86 -5.18 -1.62
C ARG A 139 -20.46 -4.75 -0.20
N PRO A 140 -21.40 -4.22 0.61
CA PRO A 140 -21.07 -3.56 1.88
C PRO A 140 -20.38 -4.46 2.91
N LYS A 141 -20.70 -5.77 2.92
CA LYS A 141 -20.03 -6.73 3.82
C LYS A 141 -18.55 -6.91 3.47
N ALA A 142 -18.23 -7.01 2.18
CA ALA A 142 -16.85 -7.11 1.71
C ALA A 142 -16.08 -5.81 1.94
N ALA A 143 -16.71 -4.66 1.69
CA ALA A 143 -16.15 -3.35 1.95
C ALA A 143 -15.79 -3.16 3.44
N LEU A 144 -16.73 -3.49 4.35
CA LEU A 144 -16.49 -3.40 5.79
C LEU A 144 -15.31 -4.28 6.23
N LEU A 145 -15.22 -5.50 5.70
CA LEU A 145 -14.11 -6.39 5.99
C LEU A 145 -12.76 -5.80 5.52
N ALA A 146 -12.73 -5.21 4.32
CA ALA A 146 -11.53 -4.60 3.76
C ALA A 146 -11.08 -3.38 4.60
N TYR A 147 -11.99 -2.48 4.98
CA TYR A 147 -11.64 -1.36 5.86
C TYR A 147 -11.15 -1.82 7.24
N ARG A 148 -11.75 -2.85 7.82
CA ARG A 148 -11.28 -3.44 9.08
C ARG A 148 -9.89 -4.06 8.96
N LYS A 149 -9.55 -4.64 7.80
CA LYS A 149 -8.17 -5.10 7.51
C LYS A 149 -7.19 -3.94 7.45
N ALA A 150 -7.56 -2.84 6.79
CA ALA A 150 -6.75 -1.62 6.78
C ALA A 150 -6.54 -1.06 8.20
N LEU A 151 -7.59 -0.99 9.02
CA LEU A 151 -7.52 -0.47 10.39
C LEU A 151 -6.68 -1.33 11.34
N LYS A 152 -6.55 -2.63 11.09
CA LYS A 152 -5.62 -3.47 11.84
C LYS A 152 -4.15 -3.12 11.60
N ILE A 153 -3.84 -2.54 10.43
CA ILE A 153 -2.49 -2.14 10.04
C ILE A 153 -2.26 -0.68 10.40
N HIS A 154 -3.23 0.18 10.09
CA HIS A 154 -3.21 1.61 10.33
C HIS A 154 -4.45 2.05 11.13
N PRO A 155 -4.41 1.97 12.47
CA PRO A 155 -5.57 2.25 13.33
C PRO A 155 -6.11 3.68 13.23
N PHE A 156 -5.28 4.63 12.80
CA PHE A 156 -5.64 6.04 12.65
C PHE A 156 -6.02 6.46 11.22
N SER A 157 -6.12 5.52 10.26
CA SER A 157 -6.55 5.86 8.91
C SER A 157 -7.94 6.48 8.89
N ALA A 158 -7.99 7.79 8.60
CA ALA A 158 -9.25 8.55 8.54
C ALA A 158 -10.22 7.97 7.50
N GLN A 159 -9.69 7.56 6.34
CA GLN A 159 -10.48 7.01 5.24
C GLN A 159 -11.11 5.65 5.62
N ALA A 160 -10.32 4.76 6.23
CA ALA A 160 -10.82 3.46 6.65
C ALA A 160 -11.81 3.57 7.81
N ARG A 161 -11.57 4.46 8.79
CA ARG A 161 -12.51 4.76 9.88
C ARG A 161 -13.83 5.31 9.36
N ALA A 162 -13.79 6.24 8.40
CA ALA A 162 -14.98 6.78 7.79
C ALA A 162 -15.78 5.71 7.03
N GLY A 163 -15.10 4.83 6.28
CA GLY A 163 -15.70 3.70 5.58
C GLY A 163 -16.38 2.71 6.54
N GLU A 164 -15.67 2.31 7.58
CA GLU A 164 -16.21 1.42 8.62
C GLU A 164 -17.45 2.04 9.29
N LYS A 165 -17.36 3.30 9.72
CA LYS A 165 -18.48 4.02 10.37
C LYS A 165 -19.73 4.08 9.49
N ARG A 166 -19.60 4.28 8.17
CA ARG A 166 -20.73 4.29 7.23
C ARG A 166 -21.37 2.93 7.05
N LEU A 167 -20.56 1.86 7.15
CA LEU A 167 -21.00 0.51 6.79
C LEU A 167 -21.54 -0.31 7.96
N ILE A 168 -21.11 -0.05 9.19
CA ILE A 168 -21.61 -0.74 10.39
C ILE A 168 -23.14 -0.78 10.44
N PRO A 169 -23.88 0.36 10.32
CA PRO A 169 -25.34 0.34 10.38
C PRO A 169 -25.99 -0.44 9.24
N LYS A 170 -25.33 -0.54 8.10
CA LYS A 170 -25.84 -1.24 6.91
C LYS A 170 -25.63 -2.76 7.00
N VAL A 171 -24.55 -3.20 7.64
CA VAL A 171 -24.12 -4.59 7.66
C VAL A 171 -24.52 -5.30 8.96
N GLU A 172 -24.37 -4.62 10.08
CA GLU A 172 -24.56 -5.19 11.42
C GLU A 172 -25.90 -4.77 12.06
N GLY A 173 -26.64 -3.86 11.41
CA GLY A 173 -27.86 -3.29 11.93
C GLY A 173 -27.61 -2.09 12.86
N ARG A 174 -28.67 -1.31 13.13
CA ARG A 174 -28.62 -0.31 14.21
C ARG A 174 -28.68 -1.04 15.53
N ALA A 175 -27.71 -0.82 16.41
CA ALA A 175 -27.92 -1.15 17.82
C ALA A 175 -29.16 -0.39 18.27
N LEU A 176 -30.20 -1.11 18.69
CA LEU A 176 -31.43 -0.58 19.26
C LEU A 176 -31.14 0.06 20.61
#